data_437afe23bb44c696aff74f10b2d91abc
#
_entry.id   437afe23bb44c696aff74f10b2d91abc
#
_cell.length_a   1.000
_cell.length_b   1.000
_cell.length_c   1.000
_cell.angle_alpha   90.00
_cell.angle_beta   90.00
_cell.angle_gamma   90.00
#
_symmetry.space_group_name_H-M   'P 1'
#
loop_
_entity.id
_entity.type
_entity.pdbx_description
1 polymer ?
#
loop_
_entity_poly.entity_id
_entity_poly.type
_entity_poly.pdbx_seq_one_letter_code
_entity_poly.pdbx_strand_id
1 'polypeptide(L)'
;ASAEDYISRTARYFKESQLYRIDHYMAKEVSAQLLHLRRDAARHHHHWGTESVATVKVVASEAIGIEGRAQFYEQTGALRDFIQGHLLQVLSLVLMTKPVASEPLAAQRLRALQHIKPADPSIAVRAQYDGYQDEVGNPGSTTETYAALWLESDDPNWLNVPLLLVTGKALEAKRSYVEVIYRDGSIDVFEEGVTVIEDAKHQPLEAYQRVLLQAIAGEKELFTTSEEVLRSWEIVAPVQQSWQMESAPLRTYKNGTHYTDVLASDN
;
A
#
# COMPACT_ATOMS: atom_id res chain seq x y z
N ALA A 1 -22.15 -2.54 -4.18
CA ALA A 1 -21.54 -3.49 -5.13
C ALA A 1 -20.12 -3.77 -4.67
N SER A 2 -19.71 -5.03 -4.60
CA SER A 2 -18.34 -5.42 -4.26
C SER A 2 -17.38 -5.15 -5.44
N ALA A 3 -16.08 -5.17 -5.19
CA ALA A 3 -15.07 -5.10 -6.26
C ALA A 3 -15.27 -6.26 -7.27
N GLU A 4 -15.61 -7.44 -6.78
CA GLU A 4 -15.91 -8.61 -7.59
C GLU A 4 -17.12 -8.40 -8.51
N ASP A 5 -18.23 -7.83 -8.00
CA ASP A 5 -19.40 -7.47 -8.79
C ASP A 5 -19.04 -6.48 -9.91
N TYR A 6 -18.25 -5.46 -9.58
CA TYR A 6 -17.84 -4.47 -10.56
C TYR A 6 -16.95 -5.09 -11.64
N ILE A 7 -15.96 -5.89 -11.25
CA ILE A 7 -15.05 -6.59 -12.16
C ILE A 7 -15.83 -7.55 -13.05
N SER A 8 -16.73 -8.37 -12.49
CA SER A 8 -17.52 -9.33 -13.25
C SER A 8 -18.46 -8.65 -14.26
N ARG A 9 -19.07 -7.53 -13.90
CA ARG A 9 -19.90 -6.73 -14.83
C ARG A 9 -19.07 -6.13 -15.96
N THR A 10 -17.90 -5.57 -15.64
CA THR A 10 -17.02 -4.95 -16.62
C THR A 10 -16.49 -5.99 -17.62
N ALA A 11 -16.13 -7.18 -17.12
CA ALA A 11 -15.63 -8.29 -17.95
C ALA A 11 -16.63 -8.81 -19.00
N ARG A 12 -17.93 -8.50 -18.86
CA ARG A 12 -18.94 -8.84 -19.89
C ARG A 12 -18.81 -8.00 -21.15
N TYR A 13 -18.23 -6.82 -21.06
CA TYR A 13 -18.18 -5.83 -22.14
C TYR A 13 -16.76 -5.53 -22.62
N PHE A 14 -15.77 -5.68 -21.75
CA PHE A 14 -14.39 -5.30 -22.01
C PHE A 14 -13.43 -6.43 -21.67
N LYS A 15 -12.41 -6.62 -22.50
CA LYS A 15 -11.26 -7.48 -22.18
C LYS A 15 -10.34 -6.76 -21.20
N GLU A 16 -9.60 -7.49 -20.37
CA GLU A 16 -8.62 -6.92 -19.45
C GLU A 16 -7.60 -6.00 -20.15
N SER A 17 -7.22 -6.34 -21.38
CA SER A 17 -6.33 -5.52 -22.20
C SER A 17 -6.88 -4.14 -22.57
N GLN A 18 -8.18 -3.92 -22.46
CA GLN A 18 -8.84 -2.63 -22.75
C GLN A 18 -9.05 -1.77 -21.49
N LEU A 19 -8.77 -2.32 -20.32
CA LEU A 19 -9.02 -1.66 -19.04
C LEU A 19 -7.72 -1.07 -18.48
N TYR A 20 -7.79 0.17 -18.03
CA TYR A 20 -6.71 0.90 -17.37
C TYR A 20 -7.17 1.29 -15.97
N ARG A 21 -6.94 0.40 -14.97
CA ARG A 21 -7.26 0.69 -13.58
C ARG A 21 -6.13 1.48 -12.96
N ILE A 22 -6.43 2.71 -12.60
CA ILE A 22 -5.45 3.65 -12.09
C ILE A 22 -5.28 3.43 -10.58
N ASP A 23 -4.06 3.10 -10.20
CA ASP A 23 -3.54 3.31 -8.86
C ASP A 23 -2.45 4.37 -8.95
N HIS A 24 -2.72 5.57 -8.44
CA HIS A 24 -1.79 6.68 -8.56
C HIS A 24 -0.49 6.46 -7.75
N TYR A 25 -0.50 5.57 -6.74
CA TYR A 25 0.71 5.18 -6.01
C TYR A 25 1.72 4.45 -6.90
N MET A 26 1.24 3.69 -7.89
CA MET A 26 2.12 3.04 -8.87
C MET A 26 2.88 4.04 -9.75
N ALA A 27 2.38 5.26 -9.87
CA ALA A 27 3.03 6.34 -10.62
C ALA A 27 3.84 7.32 -9.75
N LYS A 28 3.86 7.14 -8.41
CA LYS A 28 4.65 7.95 -7.50
C LYS A 28 6.15 7.66 -7.59
N GLU A 29 6.96 8.59 -7.10
CA GLU A 29 8.42 8.45 -7.09
C GLU A 29 8.90 7.22 -6.34
N VAL A 30 8.29 6.89 -5.20
CA VAL A 30 8.59 5.67 -4.43
C VAL A 30 8.54 4.43 -5.32
N SER A 31 7.47 4.27 -6.10
CA SER A 31 7.32 3.13 -7.01
C SER A 31 8.33 3.17 -8.17
N ALA A 32 8.63 4.35 -8.68
CA ALA A 32 9.66 4.52 -9.72
C ALA A 32 11.06 4.16 -9.19
N GLN A 33 11.41 4.60 -7.98
CA GLN A 33 12.67 4.28 -7.31
C GLN A 33 12.80 2.77 -7.10
N LEU A 34 11.74 2.11 -6.57
CA LEU A 34 11.71 0.65 -6.39
C LEU A 34 11.90 -0.09 -7.71
N LEU A 35 11.17 0.30 -8.76
CA LEU A 35 11.30 -0.32 -10.08
C LEU A 35 12.69 -0.12 -10.68
N HIS A 36 13.25 1.07 -10.58
CA HIS A 36 14.61 1.36 -11.04
C HIS A 36 15.61 0.44 -10.36
N LEU A 37 15.54 0.37 -9.04
CA LEU A 37 16.40 -0.48 -8.24
C LEU A 37 16.24 -1.96 -8.58
N ARG A 38 14.99 -2.45 -8.71
CA ARG A 38 14.71 -3.86 -9.04
C ARG A 38 15.19 -4.25 -10.44
N ARG A 39 15.29 -3.30 -11.38
CA ARG A 39 15.82 -3.53 -12.72
C ARG A 39 17.36 -3.52 -12.78
N ASP A 40 17.99 -2.68 -11.97
CA ASP A 40 19.45 -2.52 -11.92
C ASP A 40 20.05 -3.24 -10.71
N ALA A 41 20.13 -4.57 -10.80
CA ALA A 41 20.69 -5.41 -9.73
C ALA A 41 22.19 -5.15 -9.45
N ALA A 42 22.92 -4.47 -10.36
CA ALA A 42 24.33 -4.14 -10.16
C ALA A 42 24.55 -3.02 -9.12
N ARG A 43 23.53 -2.23 -8.83
CA ARG A 43 23.56 -1.16 -7.82
C ARG A 43 23.20 -1.61 -6.41
N HIS A 44 22.79 -2.88 -6.24
CA HIS A 44 22.43 -3.42 -4.93
C HIS A 44 23.64 -3.99 -4.20
N HIS A 45 23.88 -3.47 -3.00
CA HIS A 45 24.88 -4.02 -2.08
C HIS A 45 24.36 -5.25 -1.32
N HIS A 46 23.04 -5.46 -1.29
CA HIS A 46 22.40 -6.54 -0.55
C HIS A 46 21.54 -7.44 -1.45
N HIS A 47 21.49 -8.70 -1.13
CA HIS A 47 20.53 -9.64 -1.71
C HIS A 47 19.12 -9.34 -1.16
N TRP A 48 18.13 -9.13 -2.05
CA TRP A 48 16.74 -8.88 -1.64
C TRP A 48 16.02 -10.19 -1.34
N GLY A 49 15.85 -10.46 -0.06
CA GLY A 49 15.15 -11.64 0.40
C GLY A 49 15.51 -12.00 1.84
N THR A 50 15.01 -13.13 2.28
CA THR A 50 15.07 -13.61 3.67
C THR A 50 16.51 -13.75 4.22
N GLU A 51 17.52 -13.92 3.35
CA GLU A 51 18.91 -14.02 3.82
C GLU A 51 19.47 -12.71 4.36
N SER A 52 19.06 -11.57 3.77
CA SER A 52 19.60 -10.25 4.10
C SER A 52 18.58 -9.32 4.76
N VAL A 53 17.31 -9.42 4.39
CA VAL A 53 16.25 -8.51 4.88
C VAL A 53 15.73 -9.00 6.23
N ALA A 54 15.70 -8.08 7.20
CA ALA A 54 15.11 -8.30 8.51
C ALA A 54 13.62 -7.92 8.56
N THR A 55 13.24 -6.80 7.90
CA THR A 55 11.86 -6.27 7.90
C THR A 55 11.65 -5.36 6.71
N VAL A 56 10.44 -5.33 6.18
CA VAL A 56 9.98 -4.33 5.20
C VAL A 56 8.85 -3.53 5.80
N LYS A 57 8.89 -2.18 5.67
CA LYS A 57 7.80 -1.29 6.06
C LYS A 57 7.34 -0.47 4.85
N VAL A 58 6.04 -0.39 4.65
CA VAL A 58 5.40 0.50 3.67
C VAL A 58 4.49 1.43 4.44
N VAL A 59 4.81 2.71 4.44
CA VAL A 59 4.13 3.72 5.26
C VAL A 59 3.56 4.83 4.39
N ALA A 60 2.29 5.17 4.62
CA ALA A 60 1.65 6.35 4.06
C ALA A 60 0.90 7.10 5.16
N SER A 61 1.48 8.16 5.69
CA SER A 61 0.89 9.02 6.70
C SER A 61 0.42 10.35 6.12
N GLU A 62 -0.66 10.90 6.67
CA GLU A 62 -1.20 12.21 6.33
C GLU A 62 -1.29 13.07 7.60
N ALA A 63 -0.85 14.34 7.52
CA ALA A 63 -0.94 15.27 8.64
C ALA A 63 -2.33 15.88 8.81
N ILE A 64 -3.19 15.72 7.81
CA ILE A 64 -4.56 16.26 7.76
C ILE A 64 -5.58 15.18 8.10
N GLY A 65 -6.76 15.60 8.56
CA GLY A 65 -7.93 14.73 8.75
C GLY A 65 -8.62 14.36 7.45
N ILE A 66 -9.93 14.16 7.49
CA ILE A 66 -10.72 13.77 6.30
C ILE A 66 -11.13 14.95 5.41
N GLU A 67 -10.90 16.19 5.84
CA GLU A 67 -11.12 17.42 5.05
C GLU A 67 -12.49 17.48 4.34
N GLY A 68 -13.57 17.30 5.08
CA GLY A 68 -14.93 17.39 4.55
C GLY A 68 -15.39 16.19 3.71
N ARG A 69 -14.58 15.14 3.58
CA ARG A 69 -14.95 13.88 2.89
C ARG A 69 -15.66 12.88 3.80
N ALA A 70 -16.41 13.36 4.80
CA ALA A 70 -17.06 12.57 5.83
C ALA A 70 -17.86 11.39 5.27
N GLN A 71 -18.75 11.64 4.32
CA GLN A 71 -19.61 10.60 3.74
C GLN A 71 -18.83 9.49 3.06
N PHE A 72 -17.74 9.82 2.36
CA PHE A 72 -16.89 8.84 1.71
C PHE A 72 -16.09 8.06 2.74
N TYR A 73 -15.42 8.78 3.65
CA TYR A 73 -14.48 8.18 4.56
C TYR A 73 -15.15 7.28 5.61
N GLU A 74 -16.32 7.69 6.09
CA GLU A 74 -17.15 6.90 7.02
C GLU A 74 -17.55 5.52 6.44
N GLN A 75 -17.66 5.43 5.13
CA GLN A 75 -17.95 4.18 4.45
C GLN A 75 -16.71 3.38 4.04
N THR A 76 -15.53 3.99 4.09
CA THR A 76 -14.31 3.39 3.54
C THR A 76 -13.30 3.02 4.61
N GLY A 77 -12.90 3.94 5.48
CA GLY A 77 -11.86 3.75 6.48
C GLY A 77 -10.45 3.60 5.89
N ALA A 78 -9.45 3.65 6.75
CA ALA A 78 -8.03 3.63 6.39
C ALA A 78 -7.59 2.30 5.74
N LEU A 79 -8.16 1.19 6.18
CA LEU A 79 -7.82 -0.15 5.67
C LEU A 79 -8.10 -0.27 4.17
N ARG A 80 -9.28 0.18 3.73
CA ARG A 80 -9.72 0.05 2.34
C ARG A 80 -9.19 1.19 1.48
N ASP A 81 -9.17 2.42 2.02
CA ASP A 81 -8.72 3.60 1.29
C ASP A 81 -7.22 3.49 0.91
N PHE A 82 -6.38 3.01 1.82
CA PHE A 82 -4.94 3.00 1.62
C PHE A 82 -4.31 1.60 1.55
N ILE A 83 -4.53 0.74 2.55
CA ILE A 83 -3.80 -0.54 2.59
C ILE A 83 -4.20 -1.41 1.42
N GLN A 84 -5.51 -1.65 1.24
CA GLN A 84 -6.01 -2.46 0.14
C GLN A 84 -5.76 -1.80 -1.22
N GLY A 85 -6.06 -0.51 -1.33
CA GLY A 85 -6.02 0.22 -2.60
C GLY A 85 -4.60 0.51 -3.11
N HIS A 86 -3.65 0.77 -2.22
CA HIS A 86 -2.34 1.32 -2.59
C HIS A 86 -1.15 0.58 -2.00
N LEU A 87 -1.11 0.37 -0.67
CA LEU A 87 0.12 -0.11 -0.03
C LEU A 87 0.47 -1.55 -0.41
N LEU A 88 -0.53 -2.41 -0.64
CA LEU A 88 -0.30 -3.76 -1.16
C LEU A 88 0.31 -3.74 -2.55
N GLN A 89 -0.07 -2.79 -3.41
CA GLN A 89 0.51 -2.63 -4.74
C GLN A 89 1.98 -2.19 -4.66
N VAL A 90 2.29 -1.23 -3.78
CA VAL A 90 3.69 -0.82 -3.53
C VAL A 90 4.50 -1.97 -2.94
N LEU A 91 3.95 -2.71 -1.97
CA LEU A 91 4.60 -3.89 -1.40
C LEU A 91 4.90 -4.95 -2.46
N SER A 92 4.01 -5.15 -3.45
CA SER A 92 4.24 -6.10 -4.54
C SER A 92 5.50 -5.80 -5.35
N LEU A 93 5.87 -4.51 -5.51
CA LEU A 93 7.11 -4.10 -6.17
C LEU A 93 8.35 -4.48 -5.37
N VAL A 94 8.25 -4.46 -4.05
CA VAL A 94 9.34 -4.91 -3.15
C VAL A 94 9.52 -6.42 -3.26
N LEU A 95 8.42 -7.16 -3.20
CA LEU A 95 8.45 -8.63 -3.07
C LEU A 95 8.64 -9.37 -4.39
N MET A 96 8.26 -8.77 -5.53
CA MET A 96 8.38 -9.44 -6.83
C MET A 96 9.83 -9.84 -7.13
N THR A 97 10.01 -10.85 -7.94
CA THR A 97 11.32 -11.21 -8.48
C THR A 97 11.89 -10.09 -9.35
N LYS A 98 13.19 -10.15 -9.69
CA LYS A 98 13.79 -9.19 -10.63
C LYS A 98 12.95 -9.13 -11.91
N PRO A 99 12.50 -7.93 -12.33
CA PRO A 99 11.70 -7.78 -13.54
C PRO A 99 12.40 -8.35 -14.78
N VAL A 100 11.66 -9.15 -15.55
CA VAL A 100 12.13 -9.70 -16.82
C VAL A 100 11.31 -9.11 -17.97
N ALA A 101 12.01 -8.66 -19.02
CA ALA A 101 11.37 -7.98 -20.15
C ALA A 101 10.37 -8.85 -20.94
N SER A 102 10.50 -10.17 -20.85
CA SER A 102 9.61 -11.11 -21.53
C SER A 102 8.25 -11.29 -20.86
N GLU A 103 8.03 -10.71 -19.69
CA GLU A 103 6.80 -10.87 -18.92
C GLU A 103 6.23 -9.52 -18.48
N PRO A 104 4.90 -9.30 -18.58
CA PRO A 104 4.26 -8.09 -18.09
C PRO A 104 4.53 -7.88 -16.58
N LEU A 105 4.83 -6.65 -16.18
CA LEU A 105 5.12 -6.31 -14.79
C LEU A 105 3.94 -6.66 -13.86
N ALA A 106 2.71 -6.48 -14.33
CA ALA A 106 1.50 -6.84 -13.58
C ALA A 106 1.44 -8.33 -13.22
N ALA A 107 1.90 -9.23 -14.09
CA ALA A 107 1.95 -10.66 -13.78
C ALA A 107 2.98 -10.97 -12.68
N GLN A 108 4.08 -10.25 -12.67
CA GLN A 108 5.14 -10.40 -11.65
C GLN A 108 4.67 -9.87 -10.30
N ARG A 109 3.97 -8.71 -10.27
CA ARG A 109 3.34 -8.17 -9.06
C ARG A 109 2.26 -9.11 -8.52
N LEU A 110 1.40 -9.63 -9.41
CA LEU A 110 0.35 -10.58 -9.02
C LEU A 110 0.92 -11.81 -8.31
N ARG A 111 2.00 -12.40 -8.83
CA ARG A 111 2.67 -13.52 -8.15
C ARG A 111 3.15 -13.13 -6.76
N ALA A 112 3.76 -11.97 -6.60
CA ALA A 112 4.17 -11.50 -5.29
C ALA A 112 2.97 -11.37 -4.32
N LEU A 113 1.84 -10.81 -4.78
CA LEU A 113 0.61 -10.72 -3.99
C LEU A 113 0.02 -12.09 -3.66
N GLN A 114 0.10 -13.06 -4.57
CA GLN A 114 -0.41 -14.43 -4.36
C GLN A 114 0.29 -15.14 -3.20
N HIS A 115 1.56 -14.83 -2.98
CA HIS A 115 2.36 -15.37 -1.88
C HIS A 115 2.17 -14.64 -0.55
N ILE A 116 1.46 -13.51 -0.50
CA ILE A 116 1.12 -12.87 0.78
C ILE A 116 -0.03 -13.64 1.41
N LYS A 117 0.18 -14.11 2.65
CA LYS A 117 -0.89 -14.78 3.43
C LYS A 117 -2.01 -13.80 3.77
N PRO A 118 -3.26 -14.27 3.95
CA PRO A 118 -4.32 -13.44 4.53
C PRO A 118 -3.87 -12.82 5.86
N ALA A 119 -4.20 -11.54 6.06
CA ALA A 119 -3.79 -10.81 7.25
C ALA A 119 -4.43 -11.39 8.52
N ASP A 120 -3.64 -11.50 9.58
CA ASP A 120 -4.11 -11.97 10.88
C ASP A 120 -4.77 -10.81 11.66
N PRO A 121 -6.08 -10.89 11.96
CA PRO A 121 -6.77 -9.86 12.71
C PRO A 121 -6.23 -9.65 14.14
N SER A 122 -5.59 -10.67 14.73
CA SER A 122 -5.11 -10.62 16.12
C SER A 122 -3.91 -9.70 16.32
N ILE A 123 -3.16 -9.43 15.26
CA ILE A 123 -2.01 -8.52 15.25
C ILE A 123 -2.23 -7.27 14.40
N ALA A 124 -3.44 -7.10 13.87
CA ALA A 124 -3.84 -5.90 13.16
C ALA A 124 -4.24 -4.79 14.14
N VAL A 125 -3.82 -3.56 13.87
CA VAL A 125 -4.12 -2.40 14.71
C VAL A 125 -5.02 -1.44 13.96
N ARG A 126 -6.13 -1.01 14.60
CA ARG A 126 -6.97 0.10 14.14
C ARG A 126 -7.04 1.18 15.19
N ALA A 127 -7.07 2.43 14.74
CA ALA A 127 -7.25 3.57 15.64
C ALA A 127 -8.01 4.71 14.95
N GLN A 128 -8.48 5.65 15.73
CA GLN A 128 -9.23 6.83 15.28
C GLN A 128 -8.63 8.08 15.92
N TYR A 129 -8.40 9.15 15.14
CA TYR A 129 -7.91 10.39 15.71
C TYR A 129 -8.98 11.12 16.53
N ASP A 130 -8.53 11.84 17.56
CA ASP A 130 -9.40 12.63 18.42
C ASP A 130 -10.17 13.68 17.61
N GLY A 131 -11.49 13.74 17.78
CA GLY A 131 -12.39 14.64 17.06
C GLY A 131 -12.97 14.09 15.76
N TYR A 132 -12.58 12.88 15.32
CA TYR A 132 -13.14 12.28 14.09
C TYR A 132 -14.65 12.14 14.13
N GLN A 133 -15.22 11.65 15.24
CA GLN A 133 -16.66 11.43 15.40
C GLN A 133 -17.47 12.74 15.26
N ASP A 134 -16.92 13.83 15.79
CA ASP A 134 -17.52 15.17 15.64
C ASP A 134 -17.44 15.66 14.18
N GLU A 135 -16.28 15.44 13.52
CA GLU A 135 -16.05 15.84 12.13
C GLU A 135 -17.00 15.12 11.15
N VAL A 136 -17.31 13.84 11.39
CA VAL A 136 -18.26 13.08 10.56
C VAL A 136 -19.72 13.21 11.01
N GLY A 137 -19.98 13.82 12.17
CA GLY A 137 -21.31 13.94 12.75
C GLY A 137 -21.91 12.60 13.19
N ASN A 138 -21.08 11.64 13.54
CA ASN A 138 -21.49 10.31 14.01
C ASN A 138 -20.77 9.94 15.34
N PRO A 139 -21.36 10.24 16.52
CA PRO A 139 -20.74 9.99 17.81
C PRO A 139 -20.50 8.49 18.12
N GLY A 140 -21.06 7.60 17.33
CA GLY A 140 -20.87 6.14 17.46
C GLY A 140 -19.97 5.55 16.39
N SER A 141 -19.30 6.37 15.57
CA SER A 141 -18.43 5.87 14.50
C SER A 141 -17.29 5.02 15.02
N THR A 142 -17.16 3.83 14.41
CA THR A 142 -16.05 2.89 14.65
C THR A 142 -15.14 2.81 13.42
N THR A 143 -15.28 3.74 12.46
CA THR A 143 -14.45 3.81 11.26
C THR A 143 -13.02 4.17 11.64
N GLU A 144 -12.09 3.35 11.25
CA GLU A 144 -10.67 3.57 11.52
C GLU A 144 -10.08 4.66 10.63
N THR A 145 -9.32 5.58 11.24
CA THR A 145 -8.52 6.60 10.55
C THR A 145 -7.04 6.28 10.52
N TYR A 146 -6.66 5.22 11.21
CA TYR A 146 -5.35 4.59 11.22
C TYR A 146 -5.51 3.08 11.11
N ALA A 147 -4.69 2.46 10.29
CA ALA A 147 -4.62 1.02 10.15
C ALA A 147 -3.15 0.57 10.03
N ALA A 148 -2.80 -0.49 10.75
CA ALA A 148 -1.52 -1.15 10.59
C ALA A 148 -1.70 -2.66 10.51
N LEU A 149 -1.06 -3.28 9.52
CA LEU A 149 -1.07 -4.72 9.30
C LEU A 149 0.35 -5.28 9.28
N TRP A 150 0.58 -6.30 10.09
CA TRP A 150 1.70 -7.19 9.93
C TRP A 150 1.31 -8.34 9.01
N LEU A 151 2.07 -8.51 7.93
CA LEU A 151 1.84 -9.53 6.92
C LEU A 151 3.03 -10.48 6.84
N GLU A 152 2.77 -11.66 6.31
CA GLU A 152 3.76 -12.71 6.03
C GLU A 152 3.64 -13.16 4.58
N SER A 153 4.76 -13.63 4.03
CA SER A 153 4.81 -14.29 2.73
C SER A 153 5.18 -15.75 2.88
N ASP A 154 4.61 -16.61 2.05
CA ASP A 154 5.03 -18.01 1.89
C ASP A 154 6.02 -18.21 0.71
N ASP A 155 6.40 -17.13 0.01
CA ASP A 155 7.47 -17.15 -0.97
C ASP A 155 8.81 -17.51 -0.26
N PRO A 156 9.54 -18.54 -0.72
CA PRO A 156 10.82 -18.91 -0.13
C PRO A 156 11.83 -17.76 -0.01
N ASN A 157 11.79 -16.78 -0.92
CA ASN A 157 12.66 -15.59 -0.86
C ASN A 157 12.27 -14.60 0.25
N TRP A 158 11.05 -14.68 0.76
CA TRP A 158 10.52 -13.75 1.75
C TRP A 158 10.02 -14.44 3.02
N LEU A 159 10.28 -15.74 3.13
CA LEU A 159 9.85 -16.52 4.28
C LEU A 159 10.43 -15.97 5.58
N ASN A 160 9.58 -15.78 6.59
CA ASN A 160 9.94 -15.22 7.90
C ASN A 160 10.47 -13.76 7.87
N VAL A 161 10.24 -13.02 6.80
CA VAL A 161 10.47 -11.56 6.79
C VAL A 161 9.16 -10.87 7.16
N PRO A 162 9.07 -10.17 8.31
CA PRO A 162 7.88 -9.39 8.67
C PRO A 162 7.66 -8.23 7.70
N LEU A 163 6.43 -8.07 7.25
CA LEU A 163 6.01 -7.03 6.32
C LEU A 163 5.00 -6.13 7.00
N LEU A 164 5.35 -4.88 7.27
CA LEU A 164 4.48 -3.91 7.95
C LEU A 164 3.90 -2.91 6.95
N LEU A 165 2.59 -2.85 6.88
CA LEU A 165 1.85 -1.79 6.17
C LEU A 165 1.21 -0.85 7.18
N VAL A 166 1.42 0.46 7.05
CA VAL A 166 0.85 1.47 7.95
C VAL A 166 0.28 2.63 7.15
N THR A 167 -0.91 3.05 7.53
CA THR A 167 -1.50 4.31 7.07
C THR A 167 -2.26 5.00 8.18
N GLY A 168 -2.39 6.33 8.10
CA GLY A 168 -3.21 7.08 9.05
C GLY A 168 -3.33 8.55 8.68
N LYS A 169 -4.41 9.16 9.17
CA LYS A 169 -4.71 10.59 9.03
C LYS A 169 -4.41 11.33 10.35
N ALA A 170 -4.32 12.65 10.27
CA ALA A 170 -4.02 13.52 11.42
C ALA A 170 -2.78 13.07 12.21
N LEU A 171 -1.81 12.46 11.54
CA LEU A 171 -0.52 12.08 12.11
C LEU A 171 0.46 13.24 12.07
N GLU A 172 1.68 13.05 12.63
CA GLU A 172 2.71 14.09 12.75
C GLU A 172 3.09 14.73 11.40
N ALA A 173 3.20 13.95 10.33
CA ALA A 173 3.65 14.43 9.03
C ALA A 173 3.01 13.67 7.87
N LYS A 174 2.91 14.35 6.72
CA LYS A 174 2.58 13.69 5.44
C LYS A 174 3.85 13.05 4.89
N ARG A 175 3.90 11.72 4.90
CA ARG A 175 5.02 10.94 4.35
C ARG A 175 4.52 9.72 3.59
N SER A 176 5.23 9.36 2.53
CA SER A 176 4.97 8.13 1.78
C SER A 176 6.32 7.49 1.44
N TYR A 177 6.62 6.35 2.04
CA TYR A 177 7.91 5.71 1.89
C TYR A 177 7.86 4.19 2.07
N VAL A 178 8.88 3.54 1.56
CA VAL A 178 9.23 2.15 1.83
C VAL A 178 10.58 2.11 2.53
N GLU A 179 10.65 1.35 3.62
CA GLU A 179 11.87 1.11 4.39
C GLU A 179 12.18 -0.37 4.36
N VAL A 180 13.36 -0.73 3.86
CA VAL A 180 13.90 -2.08 3.87
C VAL A 180 15.04 -2.12 4.89
N ILE A 181 14.84 -2.82 6.00
CA ILE A 181 15.80 -2.97 7.08
C ILE A 181 16.54 -4.28 6.88
N TYR A 182 17.85 -4.22 6.82
CA TYR A 182 18.68 -5.40 6.64
C TYR A 182 19.16 -5.98 7.98
N ARG A 183 19.56 -7.26 7.94
CA ARG A 183 20.02 -7.99 9.14
C ARG A 183 21.34 -7.48 9.70
N ASP A 184 22.14 -6.78 8.91
CA ASP A 184 23.37 -6.09 9.34
C ASP A 184 23.13 -4.71 9.96
N GLY A 185 21.85 -4.28 10.02
CA GLY A 185 21.43 -2.99 10.57
C GLY A 185 21.41 -1.84 9.58
N SER A 186 21.82 -2.06 8.32
CA SER A 186 21.67 -1.05 7.28
C SER A 186 20.21 -0.91 6.84
N ILE A 187 19.85 0.24 6.24
CA ILE A 187 18.46 0.58 5.88
C ILE A 187 18.48 1.25 4.51
N ASP A 188 17.63 0.76 3.61
CA ASP A 188 17.28 1.46 2.38
C ASP A 188 15.92 2.15 2.57
N VAL A 189 15.85 3.43 2.20
CA VAL A 189 14.61 4.21 2.25
C VAL A 189 14.28 4.75 0.86
N PHE A 190 13.08 4.43 0.39
CA PHE A 190 12.49 4.95 -0.85
C PHE A 190 11.36 5.89 -0.47
N GLU A 191 11.53 7.18 -0.67
CA GLU A 191 10.61 8.21 -0.20
C GLU A 191 10.23 9.20 -1.31
N GLU A 192 9.01 9.69 -1.26
CA GLU A 192 8.53 10.72 -2.18
C GLU A 192 9.28 12.05 -1.93
N GLY A 193 9.68 12.74 -3.01
CA GLY A 193 10.46 13.98 -2.94
C GLY A 193 11.96 13.80 -2.90
N VAL A 194 12.47 12.58 -2.87
CA VAL A 194 13.92 12.27 -2.99
C VAL A 194 14.19 11.76 -4.40
N THR A 195 14.57 12.66 -5.31
CA THR A 195 14.84 12.31 -6.71
C THR A 195 16.14 11.52 -6.82
N VAL A 196 16.07 10.24 -7.13
CA VAL A 196 17.25 9.39 -7.42
C VAL A 196 17.55 9.31 -8.93
N ILE A 197 16.71 9.92 -9.77
CA ILE A 197 16.85 9.84 -11.23
C ILE A 197 17.66 11.05 -11.71
N GLU A 198 18.90 10.82 -12.14
CA GLU A 198 19.87 11.82 -12.66
C GLU A 198 19.47 12.45 -14.02
N ASP A 199 18.22 12.51 -14.39
CA ASP A 199 17.81 13.26 -15.59
C ASP A 199 17.29 14.65 -15.21
N ALA A 200 18.24 15.49 -14.80
CA ALA A 200 18.05 16.87 -14.33
C ALA A 200 17.51 17.87 -15.39
N LYS A 201 17.09 17.40 -16.56
CA LYS A 201 16.62 18.28 -17.65
C LYS A 201 15.11 18.47 -17.73
N HIS A 202 14.33 17.69 -17.01
CA HIS A 202 12.87 17.81 -17.02
C HIS A 202 12.33 17.86 -15.58
N GLN A 203 11.40 18.77 -15.32
CA GLN A 203 10.65 18.74 -14.08
C GLN A 203 9.97 17.36 -13.95
N PRO A 204 10.04 16.71 -12.78
CA PRO A 204 9.40 15.40 -12.59
C PRO A 204 7.90 15.55 -12.84
N LEU A 205 7.36 14.72 -13.73
CA LEU A 205 5.92 14.66 -14.00
C LEU A 205 5.20 14.19 -12.75
N GLU A 206 4.08 14.83 -12.43
CA GLU A 206 3.20 14.36 -11.37
C GLU A 206 2.61 12.97 -11.70
N ALA A 207 2.24 12.22 -10.66
CA ALA A 207 1.75 10.84 -10.79
C ALA A 207 0.60 10.71 -11.83
N TYR A 208 -0.38 11.62 -11.81
CA TYR A 208 -1.48 11.61 -12.77
C TYR A 208 -1.04 11.91 -14.21
N GLN A 209 -0.05 12.76 -14.41
CA GLN A 209 0.50 13.03 -15.74
C GLN A 209 1.18 11.79 -16.31
N ARG A 210 1.96 11.07 -15.50
CA ARG A 210 2.60 9.80 -15.90
C ARG A 210 1.56 8.75 -16.30
N VAL A 211 0.52 8.59 -15.49
CA VAL A 211 -0.57 7.64 -15.78
C VAL A 211 -1.26 7.95 -17.10
N LEU A 212 -1.61 9.22 -17.34
CA LEU A 212 -2.27 9.62 -18.59
C LEU A 212 -1.39 9.39 -19.81
N LEU A 213 -0.10 9.74 -19.72
CA LEU A 213 0.85 9.52 -20.83
C LEU A 213 1.01 8.04 -21.15
N GLN A 214 1.13 7.17 -20.15
CA GLN A 214 1.18 5.72 -20.39
C GLN A 214 -0.12 5.18 -20.99
N ALA A 215 -1.28 5.65 -20.52
CA ALA A 215 -2.56 5.25 -21.11
C ALA A 215 -2.66 5.62 -22.59
N ILE A 216 -2.22 6.84 -22.96
CA ILE A 216 -2.19 7.31 -24.37
C ILE A 216 -1.20 6.49 -25.18
N ALA A 217 -0.04 6.12 -24.62
CA ALA A 217 0.96 5.28 -25.29
C ALA A 217 0.54 3.79 -25.39
N GLY A 218 -0.57 3.40 -24.75
CA GLY A 218 -1.00 1.99 -24.70
C GLY A 218 -0.18 1.12 -23.74
N GLU A 219 0.65 1.73 -22.91
CA GLU A 219 1.48 1.03 -21.93
C GLU A 219 0.68 0.66 -20.68
N LYS A 220 0.97 -0.52 -20.10
CA LYS A 220 0.20 -1.10 -18.98
C LYS A 220 0.99 -1.18 -17.67
N GLU A 221 2.19 -0.70 -17.63
CA GLU A 221 3.12 -0.94 -16.53
C GLU A 221 2.65 -0.37 -15.18
N LEU A 222 2.04 0.82 -15.19
CA LEU A 222 1.54 1.50 -14.00
C LEU A 222 0.09 1.13 -13.61
N PHE A 223 -0.56 0.26 -14.40
CA PHE A 223 -1.96 -0.08 -14.17
C PHE A 223 -2.10 -1.41 -13.45
N THR A 224 -3.11 -1.51 -12.60
CA THR A 224 -3.44 -2.73 -11.88
C THR A 224 -4.42 -3.60 -12.67
N THR A 225 -4.31 -4.91 -12.50
CA THR A 225 -5.24 -5.88 -13.10
C THR A 225 -6.40 -6.22 -12.17
N SER A 226 -7.46 -6.80 -12.74
CA SER A 226 -8.57 -7.35 -11.95
C SER A 226 -8.10 -8.35 -10.90
N GLU A 227 -7.16 -9.21 -11.28
CA GLU A 227 -6.65 -10.27 -10.40
C GLU A 227 -5.85 -9.70 -9.23
N GLU A 228 -5.02 -8.65 -9.47
CA GLU A 228 -4.32 -7.94 -8.39
C GLU A 228 -5.30 -7.30 -7.41
N VAL A 229 -6.37 -6.66 -7.93
CA VAL A 229 -7.40 -6.04 -7.08
C VAL A 229 -8.13 -7.10 -6.25
N LEU A 230 -8.56 -8.21 -6.85
CA LEU A 230 -9.24 -9.28 -6.13
C LEU A 230 -8.33 -9.89 -5.07
N ARG A 231 -7.05 -10.15 -5.42
CA ARG A 231 -6.10 -10.69 -4.47
C ARG A 231 -5.84 -9.75 -3.28
N SER A 232 -5.74 -8.45 -3.51
CA SER A 232 -5.58 -7.48 -2.41
C SER A 232 -6.78 -7.48 -1.45
N TRP A 233 -8.00 -7.69 -1.96
CA TRP A 233 -9.18 -7.88 -1.11
C TRP A 233 -9.13 -9.17 -0.29
N GLU A 234 -8.69 -10.28 -0.87
CA GLU A 234 -8.53 -11.56 -0.15
C GLU A 234 -7.53 -11.43 1.01
N ILE A 235 -6.44 -10.69 0.81
CA ILE A 235 -5.44 -10.46 1.86
C ILE A 235 -6.02 -9.73 3.06
N VAL A 236 -6.82 -8.68 2.86
CA VAL A 236 -7.36 -7.86 3.95
C VAL A 236 -8.71 -8.36 4.50
N ALA A 237 -9.38 -9.28 3.81
CA ALA A 237 -10.73 -9.73 4.15
C ALA A 237 -10.89 -10.21 5.61
N PRO A 238 -9.98 -11.01 6.21
CA PRO A 238 -10.13 -11.45 7.59
C PRO A 238 -10.13 -10.28 8.59
N VAL A 239 -9.26 -9.28 8.38
CA VAL A 239 -9.19 -8.07 9.21
C VAL A 239 -10.44 -7.23 9.05
N GLN A 240 -10.89 -7.03 7.81
CA GLN A 240 -12.13 -6.29 7.54
C GLN A 240 -13.34 -6.93 8.23
N GLN A 241 -13.47 -8.26 8.15
CA GLN A 241 -14.56 -9.00 8.80
C GLN A 241 -14.49 -8.88 10.32
N SER A 242 -13.29 -9.05 10.90
CA SER A 242 -13.08 -8.91 12.34
C SER A 242 -13.47 -7.52 12.85
N TRP A 243 -13.04 -6.46 12.13
CA TRP A 243 -13.35 -5.08 12.52
C TRP A 243 -14.83 -4.72 12.35
N GLN A 244 -15.52 -5.31 11.37
CA GLN A 244 -16.99 -5.16 11.22
C GLN A 244 -17.77 -5.83 12.34
N MET A 245 -17.26 -6.92 12.92
CA MET A 245 -17.86 -7.61 14.06
C MET A 245 -17.52 -6.94 15.41
N GLU A 246 -16.85 -5.79 15.39
CA GLU A 246 -16.41 -5.07 16.61
C GLU A 246 -15.54 -5.91 17.56
N SER A 247 -14.97 -7.00 17.08
CA SER A 247 -14.20 -7.94 17.90
C SER A 247 -12.80 -7.40 18.27
N ALA A 248 -12.31 -6.35 17.59
CA ALA A 248 -11.03 -5.71 17.88
C ALA A 248 -11.25 -4.33 18.53
N PRO A 249 -10.44 -3.94 19.53
CA PRO A 249 -10.54 -2.62 20.13
C PRO A 249 -10.24 -1.51 19.10
N LEU A 250 -11.01 -0.41 19.17
CA LEU A 250 -10.72 0.82 18.46
C LEU A 250 -9.95 1.74 19.41
N ARG A 251 -8.66 1.91 19.15
CA ARG A 251 -7.81 2.84 19.90
C ARG A 251 -8.10 4.27 19.48
N THR A 252 -7.71 5.26 20.30
CA THR A 252 -7.71 6.66 19.92
C THR A 252 -6.30 7.24 19.94
N TYR A 253 -6.06 8.28 19.15
CA TYR A 253 -4.79 9.00 19.15
C TYR A 253 -4.99 10.50 18.93
N LYS A 254 -4.10 11.30 19.52
CA LYS A 254 -4.11 12.75 19.35
C LYS A 254 -3.61 13.14 17.96
N ASN A 255 -4.16 14.20 17.42
CA ASN A 255 -3.66 14.81 16.18
C ASN A 255 -2.16 15.16 16.35
N GLY A 256 -1.36 14.83 15.34
CA GLY A 256 0.09 15.03 15.37
C GLY A 256 0.90 13.91 16.03
N THR A 257 0.28 12.81 16.45
CA THR A 257 0.99 11.65 17.00
C THR A 257 1.83 10.96 15.90
N HIS A 258 3.03 10.51 16.24
CA HIS A 258 3.83 9.69 15.33
C HIS A 258 3.19 8.31 15.14
N TYR A 259 3.24 7.76 13.95
CA TYR A 259 2.55 6.50 13.63
C TYR A 259 3.02 5.31 14.48
N THR A 260 4.30 5.29 14.89
CA THR A 260 4.85 4.23 15.75
C THR A 260 4.26 4.26 17.15
N ASP A 261 3.92 5.44 17.65
CA ASP A 261 3.33 5.58 18.98
C ASP A 261 1.90 5.08 18.99
N VAL A 262 1.16 5.29 17.88
CA VAL A 262 -0.17 4.69 17.69
C VAL A 262 -0.07 3.17 17.59
N LEU A 263 0.94 2.65 16.90
CA LEU A 263 1.19 1.22 16.76
C LEU A 263 1.54 0.56 18.12
N ALA A 264 2.37 1.23 18.91
CA ALA A 264 2.89 0.71 20.18
C ALA A 264 1.98 0.95 21.39
N SER A 265 0.95 1.82 21.29
CA SER A 265 0.07 2.10 22.42
C SER A 265 -0.69 0.83 22.82
N ASP A 266 -0.45 0.38 24.06
CA ASP A 266 -1.30 -0.62 24.70
C ASP A 266 -2.66 0.00 25.04
N ASN A 267 -3.72 -0.82 25.05
CA ASN A 267 -5.08 -0.38 25.41
C ASN A 267 -5.17 0.07 26.86
#